data_9e2d479500d38f8761969d8e12c92edd
#
_entry.id   9e2d479500d38f8761969d8e12c92edd
#
_cell.length_a   1.000
_cell.length_b   1.000
_cell.length_c   1.000
_cell.angle_alpha   90.00
_cell.angle_beta   90.00
_cell.angle_gamma   90.00
#
_symmetry.space_group_name_H-M   'P 1'
#
loop_
_entity.id
_entity.type
_entity.pdbx_description
1 polymer ?
#
loop_
_entity_poly.entity_id
_entity_poly.type
_entity_poly.pdbx_seq_one_letter_code
_entity_poly.pdbx_strand_id
1 'polypeptide(L)'
;MSAFTVVIAFAVTLTAVSYAWGMRGDLIGGEEGAMLPGAVLGLCLAVFSGCEIIKENFFVFAAVGAAAMFMGGTEPYAQTMAKLYWGEKYIKRRDVKKHNLGLGIKGAAWFGIAGGFIGMSYTAATGCYYKAADIPLMLVIAVIMRYLGVRLLNKPLDPDKKVFPRYYFSDTSQEEWGGLWGIMLTMIGFMILRHDFFSLKLIFCGTVSGSVGWLISNFLNAYTLFPQRRNNKYFFGKFQERGKIDNWKIMEFSYGALGSLGILIGFFSSRSILFSYYRVIEFNGGLWSPLSGIFDRFDLSAVLSALWITLIVLDALHHCIKNPSEKFSRLVTLCRRPLFSYSVLCLCLLGAKQAAVFASFSLLLWAGVEEFCFVSLPQEKYKYSGIAVGISVSLTVILSLLPVVTGISYGYKATFIIYCLSYFLETVFLSVIGAKKSLPKYLSEHPDAVRTTAFFECLGSSFSVKLHYLFCIVLSSAPMFIFA
;
A
#
# COMPACT_ATOMS: atom_id res chain seq x y z
N MET A 1 7.69 -4.47 27.39
CA MET A 1 8.35 -5.10 26.24
C MET A 1 9.85 -5.23 26.49
N SER A 2 10.44 -6.40 26.35
CA SER A 2 11.88 -6.61 26.53
C SER A 2 12.70 -6.07 25.36
N ALA A 3 14.01 -5.83 25.54
CA ALA A 3 14.91 -5.48 24.44
C ALA A 3 14.93 -6.56 23.35
N PHE A 4 14.85 -7.82 23.75
CA PHE A 4 14.76 -8.95 22.82
C PHE A 4 13.51 -8.89 21.93
N THR A 5 12.34 -8.54 22.49
CA THR A 5 11.10 -8.35 21.73
C THR A 5 11.23 -7.21 20.71
N VAL A 6 11.95 -6.14 21.05
CA VAL A 6 12.22 -5.03 20.11
C VAL A 6 13.08 -5.50 18.94
N VAL A 7 14.14 -6.26 19.21
CA VAL A 7 15.01 -6.82 18.15
C VAL A 7 14.21 -7.73 17.22
N ILE A 8 13.37 -8.61 17.78
CA ILE A 8 12.49 -9.47 16.97
C ILE A 8 11.52 -8.61 16.13
N ALA A 9 10.91 -7.57 16.72
CA ALA A 9 10.00 -6.67 16.01
C ALA A 9 10.69 -6.02 14.80
N PHE A 10 11.93 -5.54 14.97
CA PHE A 10 12.70 -5.01 13.85
C PHE A 10 12.99 -6.08 12.80
N ALA A 11 13.52 -7.24 13.19
CA ALA A 11 13.87 -8.30 12.26
C ALA A 11 12.65 -8.76 11.44
N VAL A 12 11.53 -9.07 12.11
CA VAL A 12 10.31 -9.54 11.47
C VAL A 12 9.71 -8.47 10.57
N THR A 13 9.57 -7.23 11.07
CA THR A 13 8.93 -6.17 10.31
C THR A 13 9.76 -5.79 9.08
N LEU A 14 11.07 -5.60 9.22
CA LEU A 14 11.95 -5.27 8.10
C LEU A 14 11.94 -6.37 7.04
N THR A 15 11.99 -7.63 7.43
CA THR A 15 11.93 -8.76 6.50
C THR A 15 10.58 -8.81 5.79
N ALA A 16 9.47 -8.73 6.54
CA ALA A 16 8.13 -8.83 5.97
C ALA A 16 7.80 -7.66 5.04
N VAL A 17 8.11 -6.42 5.43
CA VAL A 17 7.88 -5.23 4.59
C VAL A 17 8.79 -5.23 3.37
N SER A 18 10.06 -5.61 3.53
CA SER A 18 11.01 -5.79 2.44
C SER A 18 10.45 -6.76 1.40
N TYR A 19 10.02 -7.92 1.84
CA TYR A 19 9.45 -8.95 0.98
C TYR A 19 8.16 -8.50 0.30
N ALA A 20 7.23 -7.91 1.05
CA ALA A 20 5.99 -7.34 0.51
C ALA A 20 6.28 -6.27 -0.55
N TRP A 21 7.30 -5.44 -0.32
CA TRP A 21 7.72 -4.43 -1.29
C TRP A 21 8.29 -5.06 -2.57
N GLY A 22 9.12 -6.08 -2.45
CA GLY A 22 9.70 -6.78 -3.60
C GLY A 22 8.68 -7.54 -4.42
N MET A 23 7.63 -8.05 -3.79
CA MET A 23 6.57 -8.80 -4.47
C MET A 23 5.51 -7.91 -5.13
N ARG A 24 5.35 -6.66 -4.71
CA ARG A 24 4.33 -5.74 -5.22
C ARG A 24 4.38 -5.55 -6.74
N GLY A 25 5.58 -5.52 -7.32
CA GLY A 25 5.79 -5.28 -8.74
C GLY A 25 5.43 -6.47 -9.63
N ASP A 26 5.37 -7.68 -9.07
CA ASP A 26 5.07 -8.91 -9.81
C ASP A 26 3.58 -9.20 -9.92
N LEU A 27 2.80 -8.70 -8.97
CA LEU A 27 1.37 -9.00 -8.88
C LEU A 27 0.49 -7.80 -9.10
N ILE A 28 0.81 -6.71 -8.46
CA ILE A 28 0.01 -5.50 -8.44
C ILE A 28 0.97 -4.34 -8.59
N GLY A 29 1.00 -3.71 -9.75
CA GLY A 29 1.86 -2.56 -10.01
C GLY A 29 1.37 -1.28 -9.32
N GLY A 30 2.12 -0.22 -9.52
CA GLY A 30 1.71 1.13 -9.17
C GLY A 30 1.36 1.37 -7.70
N GLU A 31 0.33 2.16 -7.51
CA GLU A 31 -0.20 2.57 -6.20
C GLU A 31 -0.88 1.44 -5.45
N GLU A 32 -1.59 0.58 -6.14
CA GLU A 32 -2.29 -0.57 -5.57
C GLU A 32 -1.30 -1.54 -4.94
N GLY A 33 -0.19 -1.82 -5.63
CA GLY A 33 0.88 -2.66 -5.07
C GLY A 33 1.51 -2.09 -3.81
N ALA A 34 1.54 -0.77 -3.65
CA ALA A 34 2.07 -0.13 -2.46
C ALA A 34 1.23 -0.37 -1.20
N MET A 35 -0.03 -0.76 -1.35
CA MET A 35 -0.91 -1.08 -0.23
C MET A 35 -0.39 -2.26 0.59
N LEU A 36 0.17 -3.27 -0.08
CA LEU A 36 0.64 -4.48 0.60
C LEU A 36 1.74 -4.19 1.62
N PRO A 37 2.89 -3.58 1.28
CA PRO A 37 3.91 -3.25 2.28
C PRO A 37 3.39 -2.28 3.35
N GLY A 38 2.45 -1.40 3.00
CA GLY A 38 1.78 -0.53 3.98
C GLY A 38 0.93 -1.31 4.98
N ALA A 39 0.13 -2.24 4.51
CA ALA A 39 -0.67 -3.12 5.35
C ALA A 39 0.21 -3.96 6.30
N VAL A 40 1.28 -4.55 5.76
CA VAL A 40 2.23 -5.34 6.55
C VAL A 40 2.92 -4.49 7.62
N LEU A 41 3.33 -3.26 7.28
CA LEU A 41 3.94 -2.34 8.25
C LEU A 41 2.97 -1.99 9.37
N GLY A 42 1.75 -1.56 9.05
CA GLY A 42 0.73 -1.23 10.04
C GLY A 42 0.36 -2.41 10.94
N LEU A 43 0.21 -3.60 10.33
CA LEU A 43 -0.02 -4.86 11.04
C LEU A 43 1.10 -5.18 12.04
N CYS A 44 2.34 -5.16 11.58
CA CYS A 44 3.49 -5.46 12.45
C CYS A 44 3.59 -4.50 13.63
N LEU A 45 3.39 -3.20 13.40
CA LEU A 45 3.42 -2.21 14.46
C LEU A 45 2.30 -2.43 15.49
N ALA A 46 1.10 -2.82 15.04
CA ALA A 46 0.02 -3.17 15.96
C ALA A 46 0.34 -4.42 16.78
N VAL A 47 0.84 -5.48 16.16
CA VAL A 47 1.22 -6.74 16.81
C VAL A 47 2.33 -6.51 17.84
N PHE A 48 3.34 -5.74 17.48
CA PHE A 48 4.47 -5.43 18.37
C PHE A 48 4.25 -4.19 19.25
N SER A 49 3.03 -3.65 19.32
CA SER A 49 2.71 -2.48 20.15
C SER A 49 2.93 -2.75 21.64
N GLY A 50 2.70 -3.98 22.09
CA GLY A 50 2.70 -4.34 23.50
C GLY A 50 1.38 -4.06 24.22
N CYS A 51 0.33 -3.68 23.48
CA CYS A 51 -1.03 -3.41 24.00
C CYS A 51 -2.02 -4.40 23.38
N GLU A 52 -2.73 -5.17 24.22
CA GLU A 52 -3.64 -6.21 23.73
C GLU A 52 -4.81 -5.60 22.94
N ILE A 53 -5.37 -4.50 23.41
CA ILE A 53 -6.48 -3.80 22.73
C ILE A 53 -6.07 -3.34 21.32
N ILE A 54 -4.83 -2.91 21.14
CA ILE A 54 -4.30 -2.55 19.81
C ILE A 54 -4.12 -3.79 18.95
N LYS A 55 -3.60 -4.88 19.51
CA LYS A 55 -3.46 -6.16 18.78
C LYS A 55 -4.82 -6.68 18.32
N GLU A 56 -5.85 -6.64 19.16
CA GLU A 56 -7.20 -7.04 18.78
C GLU A 56 -7.80 -6.23 17.64
N ASN A 57 -7.31 -5.01 17.43
CA ASN A 57 -7.74 -4.11 16.37
C ASN A 57 -6.71 -3.97 15.22
N PHE A 58 -5.80 -4.92 15.08
CA PHE A 58 -4.68 -4.84 14.14
C PHE A 58 -5.09 -4.56 12.69
N PHE A 59 -6.28 -5.00 12.26
CA PHE A 59 -6.77 -4.73 10.92
C PHE A 59 -6.98 -3.25 10.60
N VAL A 60 -7.37 -2.46 11.61
CA VAL A 60 -7.51 -1.01 11.43
C VAL A 60 -6.16 -0.37 11.15
N PHE A 61 -5.12 -0.79 11.87
CA PHE A 61 -3.76 -0.29 11.69
C PHE A 61 -3.15 -0.76 10.36
N ALA A 62 -3.43 -2.00 9.95
CA ALA A 62 -3.06 -2.51 8.64
C ALA A 62 -3.75 -1.71 7.51
N ALA A 63 -5.04 -1.40 7.66
CA ALA A 63 -5.80 -0.60 6.72
C ALA A 63 -5.28 0.82 6.57
N VAL A 64 -4.91 1.46 7.69
CA VAL A 64 -4.26 2.79 7.68
C VAL A 64 -2.94 2.73 6.93
N GLY A 65 -2.11 1.72 7.20
CA GLY A 65 -0.85 1.54 6.50
C GLY A 65 -1.04 1.36 5.00
N ALA A 66 -1.99 0.52 4.59
CA ALA A 66 -2.33 0.29 3.19
C ALA A 66 -2.77 1.58 2.49
N ALA A 67 -3.76 2.28 3.04
CA ALA A 67 -4.29 3.50 2.45
C ALA A 67 -3.26 4.64 2.38
N ALA A 68 -2.42 4.77 3.40
CA ALA A 68 -1.37 5.77 3.43
C ALA A 68 -0.27 5.49 2.38
N MET A 69 0.14 4.24 2.23
CA MET A 69 1.11 3.85 1.19
C MET A 69 0.54 3.95 -0.21
N PHE A 70 -0.75 3.66 -0.41
CA PHE A 70 -1.43 3.90 -1.67
C PHE A 70 -1.32 5.37 -2.12
N MET A 71 -1.55 6.33 -1.19
CA MET A 71 -1.40 7.75 -1.52
C MET A 71 -0.02 8.09 -2.08
N GLY A 72 1.04 7.60 -1.45
CA GLY A 72 2.41 7.82 -1.91
C GLY A 72 2.67 7.14 -3.26
N GLY A 73 2.05 6.00 -3.50
CA GLY A 73 2.18 5.21 -4.73
C GLY A 73 1.58 5.86 -5.96
N THR A 74 0.73 6.88 -5.83
CA THR A 74 0.20 7.65 -6.98
C THR A 74 1.27 8.40 -7.75
N GLU A 75 2.47 8.54 -7.21
CA GLU A 75 3.58 9.20 -7.86
C GLU A 75 4.42 8.24 -8.73
N PRO A 76 4.62 8.52 -10.02
CA PRO A 76 5.37 7.65 -10.91
C PRO A 76 6.88 7.68 -10.63
N TYR A 77 7.37 6.85 -9.74
CA TYR A 77 8.79 6.73 -9.41
C TYR A 77 9.56 5.86 -10.41
N ALA A 78 8.92 4.82 -10.95
CA ALA A 78 9.55 3.89 -11.88
C ALA A 78 10.10 4.60 -13.12
N GLN A 79 9.41 5.60 -13.64
CA GLN A 79 9.84 6.36 -14.79
C GLN A 79 11.00 7.32 -14.47
N THR A 80 11.07 7.83 -13.24
CA THR A 80 12.25 8.58 -12.77
C THR A 80 13.46 7.66 -12.72
N MET A 81 13.30 6.41 -12.30
CA MET A 81 14.34 5.40 -12.28
C MET A 81 14.71 4.90 -13.67
N ALA A 82 13.73 4.64 -14.53
CA ALA A 82 13.94 4.13 -15.88
C ALA A 82 14.90 5.01 -16.69
N LYS A 83 14.84 6.33 -16.51
CA LYS A 83 15.79 7.24 -17.15
C LYS A 83 17.24 7.09 -16.70
N LEU A 84 17.45 6.62 -15.47
CA LEU A 84 18.80 6.34 -14.97
C LEU A 84 19.39 5.06 -15.57
N TYR A 85 18.53 4.12 -16.01
CA TYR A 85 18.97 2.76 -16.37
C TYR A 85 18.63 2.33 -17.78
N TRP A 86 17.54 2.81 -18.38
CA TRP A 86 17.09 2.42 -19.72
C TRP A 86 17.44 3.42 -20.81
N GLY A 87 17.96 4.58 -20.44
CA GLY A 87 18.46 5.57 -21.36
C GLY A 87 19.81 5.16 -21.99
N GLU A 88 20.13 5.73 -23.14
CA GLU A 88 21.34 5.48 -23.90
C GLU A 88 22.63 5.42 -23.06
N LYS A 89 23.65 4.76 -23.62
CA LYS A 89 24.97 4.43 -23.00
C LYS A 89 25.66 5.55 -22.17
N TYR A 90 25.15 6.79 -22.19
CA TYR A 90 25.78 7.94 -21.54
C TYR A 90 24.77 8.89 -20.92
N ILE A 91 24.29 8.58 -19.69
CA ILE A 91 23.52 9.57 -18.92
C ILE A 91 24.48 10.65 -18.42
N LYS A 92 24.17 11.92 -18.71
CA LYS A 92 24.96 13.06 -18.23
C LYS A 92 24.95 13.11 -16.70
N ARG A 93 26.08 13.41 -16.07
CA ARG A 93 26.19 13.50 -14.60
C ARG A 93 25.16 14.45 -13.96
N ARG A 94 24.75 15.49 -14.69
CA ARG A 94 23.70 16.42 -14.27
C ARG A 94 22.36 15.73 -14.15
N ASP A 95 22.00 14.85 -15.08
CA ASP A 95 20.72 14.16 -15.11
C ASP A 95 20.64 13.12 -13.99
N VAL A 96 21.73 12.42 -13.70
CA VAL A 96 21.84 11.51 -12.55
C VAL A 96 21.55 12.24 -11.24
N LYS A 97 22.12 13.43 -11.04
CA LYS A 97 21.86 14.24 -9.83
C LYS A 97 20.38 14.66 -9.74
N LYS A 98 19.80 15.15 -10.85
CA LYS A 98 18.40 15.55 -10.93
C LYS A 98 17.46 14.40 -10.56
N HIS A 99 17.66 13.22 -11.15
CA HIS A 99 16.82 12.06 -10.91
C HIS A 99 16.95 11.52 -9.48
N ASN A 100 18.17 11.48 -8.93
CA ASN A 100 18.38 11.09 -7.54
C ASN A 100 17.70 12.07 -6.57
N LEU A 101 17.78 13.37 -6.83
CA LEU A 101 17.05 14.36 -6.04
C LEU A 101 15.54 14.11 -6.09
N GLY A 102 15.01 13.83 -7.29
CA GLY A 102 13.60 13.49 -7.47
C GLY A 102 13.17 12.25 -6.68
N LEU A 103 13.97 11.19 -6.72
CA LEU A 103 13.70 9.98 -5.94
C LEU A 103 13.73 10.26 -4.43
N GLY A 104 14.69 11.05 -3.95
CA GLY A 104 14.75 11.46 -2.55
C GLY A 104 13.52 12.25 -2.12
N ILE A 105 13.07 13.23 -2.93
CA ILE A 105 11.87 14.03 -2.66
C ILE A 105 10.59 13.16 -2.64
N LYS A 106 10.44 12.25 -3.60
CA LYS A 106 9.30 11.34 -3.71
C LYS A 106 9.27 10.34 -2.56
N GLY A 107 10.40 9.72 -2.25
CA GLY A 107 10.52 8.79 -1.14
C GLY A 107 10.28 9.43 0.22
N ALA A 108 10.76 10.67 0.41
CA ALA A 108 10.49 11.46 1.61
C ALA A 108 9.00 11.66 1.85
N ALA A 109 8.27 12.10 0.83
CA ALA A 109 6.82 12.30 0.94
C ALA A 109 6.08 10.97 1.18
N TRP A 110 6.47 9.91 0.48
CA TRP A 110 5.81 8.62 0.57
C TRP A 110 5.84 8.03 1.97
N PHE A 111 7.04 7.83 2.53
CA PHE A 111 7.18 7.28 3.88
C PHE A 111 6.85 8.29 4.98
N GLY A 112 6.97 9.59 4.70
CA GLY A 112 6.49 10.64 5.61
C GLY A 112 4.98 10.56 5.81
N ILE A 113 4.19 10.49 4.72
CA ILE A 113 2.74 10.31 4.77
C ILE A 113 2.38 9.00 5.50
N ALA A 114 3.06 7.90 5.15
CA ALA A 114 2.82 6.61 5.80
C ALA A 114 3.08 6.67 7.30
N GLY A 115 4.23 7.21 7.73
CA GLY A 115 4.56 7.40 9.14
C GLY A 115 3.55 8.28 9.88
N GLY A 116 3.11 9.35 9.23
CA GLY A 116 2.13 10.27 9.80
C GLY A 116 0.77 9.63 10.05
N PHE A 117 0.18 8.98 9.06
CA PHE A 117 -1.12 8.33 9.22
C PHE A 117 -1.06 7.12 10.17
N ILE A 118 0.02 6.35 10.12
CA ILE A 118 0.24 5.28 11.10
C ILE A 118 0.33 5.90 12.51
N GLY A 119 1.08 6.98 12.71
CA GLY A 119 1.13 7.68 13.98
C GLY A 119 -0.25 8.14 14.44
N MET A 120 -0.99 8.83 13.57
CA MET A 120 -2.35 9.29 13.85
C MET A 120 -3.30 8.15 14.23
N SER A 121 -3.13 6.95 13.69
CA SER A 121 -3.99 5.82 14.05
C SER A 121 -3.88 5.46 15.53
N TYR A 122 -2.71 5.66 16.15
CA TYR A 122 -2.52 5.47 17.59
C TYR A 122 -3.06 6.64 18.40
N THR A 123 -2.77 7.86 17.98
CA THR A 123 -3.17 9.07 18.72
C THR A 123 -4.66 9.38 18.60
N ALA A 124 -5.27 9.14 17.43
CA ALA A 124 -6.71 9.23 17.26
C ALA A 124 -7.46 8.16 18.08
N ALA A 125 -6.90 6.95 18.16
CA ALA A 125 -7.50 5.86 18.94
C ALA A 125 -7.61 6.17 20.45
N THR A 126 -6.78 7.06 20.98
CA THR A 126 -6.90 7.53 22.37
C THR A 126 -8.05 8.50 22.59
N GLY A 127 -8.52 9.17 21.52
CA GLY A 127 -9.52 10.25 21.61
C GLY A 127 -9.05 11.54 22.29
N CYS A 128 -7.76 11.64 22.66
CA CYS A 128 -7.23 12.79 23.41
C CYS A 128 -6.77 13.95 22.54
N TYR A 129 -6.30 13.67 21.32
CA TYR A 129 -5.66 14.67 20.47
C TYR A 129 -6.60 15.24 19.40
N TYR A 130 -7.45 14.41 18.82
CA TYR A 130 -8.31 14.78 17.73
C TYR A 130 -9.77 14.72 18.12
N LYS A 131 -10.52 15.74 17.70
CA LYS A 131 -11.99 15.70 17.70
C LYS A 131 -12.45 14.97 16.44
N ALA A 132 -13.65 14.42 16.45
CA ALA A 132 -14.21 13.72 15.31
C ALA A 132 -14.23 14.58 14.03
N ALA A 133 -14.49 15.88 14.14
CA ALA A 133 -14.50 16.81 13.01
C ALA A 133 -13.09 17.12 12.45
N ASP A 134 -12.04 16.98 13.24
CA ASP A 134 -10.66 17.29 12.80
C ASP A 134 -10.20 16.35 11.68
N ILE A 135 -10.56 15.08 11.76
CA ILE A 135 -10.11 14.05 10.83
C ILE A 135 -10.67 14.29 9.43
N PRO A 136 -12.00 14.39 9.21
CA PRO A 136 -12.53 14.69 7.89
C PRO A 136 -12.10 16.08 7.40
N LEU A 137 -12.00 17.08 8.28
CA LEU A 137 -11.53 18.41 7.91
C LEU A 137 -10.08 18.38 7.41
N MET A 138 -9.19 17.69 8.12
CA MET A 138 -7.80 17.50 7.70
C MET A 138 -7.72 16.82 6.32
N LEU A 139 -8.50 15.77 6.09
CA LEU A 139 -8.51 15.06 4.82
C LEU A 139 -9.03 15.93 3.68
N VAL A 140 -10.08 16.73 3.91
CA VAL A 140 -10.59 17.71 2.91
C VAL A 140 -9.51 18.74 2.57
N ILE A 141 -8.85 19.32 3.58
CA ILE A 141 -7.75 20.27 3.37
C ILE A 141 -6.57 19.58 2.65
N ALA A 142 -6.27 18.33 2.97
CA ALA A 142 -5.22 17.57 2.28
C ALA A 142 -5.53 17.36 0.79
N VAL A 143 -6.80 17.14 0.41
CA VAL A 143 -7.22 17.08 -1.01
C VAL A 143 -7.00 18.43 -1.69
N ILE A 144 -7.39 19.53 -1.05
CA ILE A 144 -7.19 20.88 -1.59
C ILE A 144 -5.70 21.17 -1.74
N MET A 145 -4.91 20.88 -0.72
CA MET A 145 -3.44 21.11 -0.74
C MET A 145 -2.72 20.19 -1.72
N ARG A 146 -3.21 18.97 -1.94
CA ARG A 146 -2.73 18.11 -3.05
C ARG A 146 -2.94 18.80 -4.39
N TYR A 147 -4.15 19.29 -4.66
CA TYR A 147 -4.43 20.00 -5.90
C TYR A 147 -3.55 21.25 -6.07
N LEU A 148 -3.45 22.07 -5.02
CA LEU A 148 -2.60 23.26 -5.03
C LEU A 148 -1.12 22.92 -5.21
N GLY A 149 -0.61 21.90 -4.53
CA GLY A 149 0.77 21.43 -4.65
C GLY A 149 1.12 20.98 -6.08
N VAL A 150 0.23 20.22 -6.72
CA VAL A 150 0.39 19.85 -8.14
C VAL A 150 0.38 21.09 -9.03
N ARG A 151 -0.55 22.02 -8.82
CA ARG A 151 -0.66 23.24 -9.63
C ARG A 151 0.53 24.16 -9.48
N LEU A 152 1.05 24.32 -8.27
CA LEU A 152 2.16 25.24 -7.98
C LEU A 152 3.52 24.64 -8.39
N LEU A 153 3.72 23.36 -8.17
CA LEU A 153 5.02 22.71 -8.34
C LEU A 153 5.11 21.88 -9.63
N ASN A 154 4.09 21.17 -9.98
CA ASN A 154 4.15 20.17 -11.06
C ASN A 154 3.32 20.55 -12.27
N LYS A 155 2.59 21.50 -12.45
CA LYS A 155 1.73 21.78 -13.61
C LYS A 155 1.61 20.61 -14.62
N PRO A 156 0.46 20.19 -15.05
CA PRO A 156 0.34 19.10 -16.02
C PRO A 156 1.16 19.42 -17.28
N LEU A 157 1.91 18.42 -17.76
CA LEU A 157 2.60 18.49 -19.04
C LEU A 157 1.54 18.60 -20.14
N ASP A 158 1.60 19.65 -20.94
CA ASP A 158 0.83 19.77 -22.17
C ASP A 158 1.82 19.67 -23.36
N PRO A 159 1.98 18.48 -23.95
CA PRO A 159 2.93 18.26 -25.05
C PRO A 159 2.61 19.11 -26.28
N ASP A 160 1.32 19.36 -26.56
CA ASP A 160 0.86 20.07 -27.74
C ASP A 160 1.15 21.57 -27.64
N LYS A 161 1.07 22.12 -26.44
CA LYS A 161 1.36 23.52 -26.17
C LYS A 161 2.82 23.81 -25.78
N LYS A 162 3.67 22.76 -25.75
CA LYS A 162 5.08 22.86 -25.29
C LYS A 162 5.22 23.53 -23.91
N VAL A 163 4.20 23.40 -23.06
CA VAL A 163 4.23 23.91 -21.69
C VAL A 163 4.95 22.90 -20.81
N PHE A 164 6.18 23.21 -20.46
CA PHE A 164 6.95 22.37 -19.55
C PHE A 164 6.53 22.66 -18.10
N PRO A 165 6.32 21.60 -17.28
CA PRO A 165 6.12 21.74 -15.86
C PRO A 165 7.33 22.38 -15.20
N ARG A 166 7.10 23.13 -14.11
CA ARG A 166 8.18 23.86 -13.45
C ARG A 166 9.25 22.94 -12.86
N TYR A 167 8.83 21.82 -12.26
CA TYR A 167 9.72 20.89 -11.57
C TYR A 167 9.33 19.44 -11.85
N TYR A 168 9.93 18.88 -12.89
CA TYR A 168 9.80 17.46 -13.27
C TYR A 168 11.16 16.77 -13.19
N PHE A 169 11.13 15.58 -12.64
CA PHE A 169 12.30 14.70 -12.57
C PHE A 169 12.31 13.63 -13.65
N SER A 170 11.17 13.38 -14.31
CA SER A 170 11.05 12.55 -15.50
C SER A 170 10.50 13.39 -16.67
N ASP A 171 10.79 13.00 -17.93
CA ASP A 171 10.33 13.75 -19.10
C ASP A 171 9.08 13.13 -19.73
N THR A 172 8.64 11.99 -19.24
CA THR A 172 7.63 11.14 -19.90
C THR A 172 6.32 11.00 -19.16
N SER A 173 6.23 11.44 -17.90
CA SER A 173 5.02 11.27 -17.07
C SER A 173 4.68 12.51 -16.30
N GLN A 174 3.39 12.67 -16.09
CA GLN A 174 2.87 13.66 -15.16
C GLN A 174 3.32 13.29 -13.74
N GLU A 175 4.03 14.19 -13.11
CA GLU A 175 4.47 14.05 -11.73
C GLU A 175 3.56 14.85 -10.80
N GLU A 176 3.25 14.27 -9.65
CA GLU A 176 2.36 14.86 -8.65
C GLU A 176 3.02 14.98 -7.26
N TRP A 177 4.35 14.89 -7.20
CA TRP A 177 5.09 14.93 -5.93
C TRP A 177 4.82 16.20 -5.11
N GLY A 178 4.55 17.33 -5.75
CA GLY A 178 4.14 18.56 -5.06
C GLY A 178 2.81 18.39 -4.33
N GLY A 179 1.91 17.58 -4.87
CA GLY A 179 0.66 17.22 -4.21
C GLY A 179 0.87 16.35 -2.97
N LEU A 180 1.81 15.39 -3.03
CA LEU A 180 2.16 14.57 -1.86
C LEU A 180 2.74 15.43 -0.73
N TRP A 181 3.62 16.40 -1.05
CA TRP A 181 4.11 17.37 -0.09
C TRP A 181 3.00 18.23 0.48
N GLY A 182 2.00 18.61 -0.33
CA GLY A 182 0.80 19.33 0.12
C GLY A 182 0.02 18.55 1.18
N ILE A 183 -0.20 17.24 0.96
CA ILE A 183 -0.81 16.34 1.94
C ILE A 183 0.02 16.30 3.23
N MET A 184 1.30 16.03 3.11
CA MET A 184 2.20 15.89 4.26
C MET A 184 2.28 17.18 5.09
N LEU A 185 2.36 18.35 4.46
CA LEU A 185 2.36 19.64 5.14
C LEU A 185 1.03 19.91 5.87
N THR A 186 -0.10 19.52 5.28
CA THR A 186 -1.41 19.59 5.95
C THR A 186 -1.41 18.75 7.22
N MET A 187 -0.95 17.50 7.15
CA MET A 187 -0.86 16.61 8.30
C MET A 187 0.03 17.22 9.39
N ILE A 188 1.22 17.71 9.04
CA ILE A 188 2.16 18.39 9.97
C ILE A 188 1.45 19.56 10.65
N GLY A 189 0.74 20.40 9.89
CA GLY A 189 0.00 21.54 10.44
C GLY A 189 -1.03 21.10 11.49
N PHE A 190 -1.86 20.09 11.18
CA PHE A 190 -2.83 19.57 12.14
C PHE A 190 -2.18 18.93 13.39
N MET A 191 -1.10 18.18 13.20
CA MET A 191 -0.38 17.57 14.32
C MET A 191 0.24 18.62 15.24
N ILE A 192 0.79 19.69 14.68
CA ILE A 192 1.31 20.81 15.48
C ILE A 192 0.16 21.48 16.25
N LEU A 193 -0.95 21.80 15.59
CA LEU A 193 -2.12 22.40 16.22
C LEU A 193 -2.74 21.55 17.33
N ARG A 194 -2.62 20.23 17.22
CA ARG A 194 -3.13 19.25 18.19
C ARG A 194 -2.07 18.72 19.15
N HIS A 195 -0.84 19.23 19.10
CA HIS A 195 0.30 18.79 19.91
C HIS A 195 0.61 17.29 19.78
N ASP A 196 0.34 16.69 18.62
CA ASP A 196 0.62 15.29 18.33
C ASP A 196 2.08 15.08 17.92
N PHE A 197 2.97 15.18 18.90
CA PHE A 197 4.41 15.04 18.67
C PHE A 197 4.83 13.60 18.34
N PHE A 198 4.01 12.60 18.69
CA PHE A 198 4.26 11.22 18.32
C PHE A 198 4.15 11.04 16.80
N SER A 199 3.04 11.45 16.21
CA SER A 199 2.84 11.36 14.77
C SER A 199 3.82 12.24 13.99
N LEU A 200 4.15 13.44 14.49
CA LEU A 200 5.19 14.29 13.93
C LEU A 200 6.56 13.59 13.87
N LYS A 201 6.93 12.87 14.94
CA LYS A 201 8.17 12.11 14.97
C LYS A 201 8.17 10.99 13.93
N LEU A 202 7.03 10.29 13.74
CA LEU A 202 6.91 9.27 12.73
C LEU A 202 6.98 9.85 11.31
N ILE A 203 6.36 11.01 11.05
CA ILE A 203 6.54 11.74 9.77
C ILE A 203 8.01 12.02 9.54
N PHE A 204 8.70 12.62 10.50
CA PHE A 204 10.11 13.00 10.35
C PHE A 204 10.99 11.77 10.08
N CYS A 205 10.86 10.73 10.88
CA CYS A 205 11.63 9.50 10.71
C CYS A 205 11.31 8.80 9.38
N GLY A 206 10.04 8.75 8.98
CA GLY A 206 9.60 8.21 7.70
C GLY A 206 10.12 9.04 6.51
N THR A 207 10.08 10.37 6.61
CA THR A 207 10.62 11.28 5.59
C THR A 207 12.10 11.05 5.36
N VAL A 208 12.89 10.99 6.43
CA VAL A 208 14.35 10.75 6.34
C VAL A 208 14.63 9.37 5.76
N SER A 209 14.00 8.32 6.31
CA SER A 209 14.25 6.95 5.86
C SER A 209 13.73 6.67 4.45
N GLY A 210 12.60 7.25 4.06
CA GLY A 210 12.09 7.15 2.70
C GLY A 210 12.99 7.82 1.68
N SER A 211 13.52 9.01 2.00
CA SER A 211 14.50 9.71 1.15
C SER A 211 15.80 8.93 1.01
N VAL A 212 16.45 8.62 2.13
CA VAL A 212 17.73 7.90 2.15
C VAL A 212 17.58 6.48 1.61
N GLY A 213 16.46 5.81 1.95
CA GLY A 213 16.14 4.48 1.47
C GLY A 213 16.08 4.43 -0.06
N TRP A 214 15.41 5.40 -0.71
CA TRP A 214 15.39 5.47 -2.17
C TRP A 214 16.78 5.70 -2.77
N LEU A 215 17.55 6.62 -2.21
CA LEU A 215 18.89 6.91 -2.71
C LEU A 215 19.81 5.70 -2.62
N ILE A 216 19.79 4.97 -1.49
CA ILE A 216 20.61 3.77 -1.31
C ILE A 216 20.12 2.65 -2.23
N SER A 217 18.81 2.38 -2.28
CA SER A 217 18.24 1.33 -3.10
C SER A 217 18.47 1.56 -4.59
N ASN A 218 18.36 2.82 -5.02
CA ASN A 218 18.69 3.23 -6.37
C ASN A 218 20.18 3.04 -6.67
N PHE A 219 21.06 3.37 -5.73
CA PHE A 219 22.49 3.12 -5.86
C PHE A 219 22.79 1.61 -5.98
N LEU A 220 22.15 0.78 -5.17
CA LEU A 220 22.29 -0.68 -5.24
C LEU A 220 21.84 -1.21 -6.61
N ASN A 221 20.71 -0.73 -7.12
CA ASN A 221 20.24 -1.09 -8.46
C ASN A 221 21.27 -0.69 -9.53
N ALA A 222 21.71 0.57 -9.51
CA ALA A 222 22.73 1.06 -10.44
C ALA A 222 24.04 0.28 -10.36
N TYR A 223 24.46 -0.06 -9.14
CA TYR A 223 25.69 -0.81 -8.90
C TYR A 223 25.62 -2.22 -9.45
N THR A 224 24.45 -2.85 -9.41
CA THR A 224 24.23 -4.21 -9.90
C THR A 224 23.98 -4.26 -11.42
N LEU A 225 23.40 -3.21 -12.02
CA LEU A 225 23.12 -3.14 -13.45
C LEU A 225 24.38 -2.95 -14.35
N PHE A 226 25.42 -2.33 -13.83
CA PHE A 226 26.59 -1.96 -14.62
C PHE A 226 27.89 -2.67 -14.19
N PRO A 227 27.91 -4.02 -14.08
CA PRO A 227 29.11 -4.75 -13.71
C PRO A 227 30.25 -4.54 -14.72
N GLN A 228 29.94 -4.31 -16.00
CA GLN A 228 30.93 -4.06 -17.07
C GLN A 228 31.73 -2.76 -16.91
N ARG A 229 31.21 -1.77 -16.14
CA ARG A 229 31.92 -0.52 -15.86
C ARG A 229 32.92 -0.62 -14.72
N ARG A 230 32.90 -1.70 -13.94
CA ARG A 230 33.73 -1.91 -12.76
C ARG A 230 34.32 -3.31 -12.77
N ASN A 231 35.38 -3.54 -13.56
CA ASN A 231 36.16 -4.80 -13.52
C ASN A 231 35.53 -5.90 -12.62
N ASN A 232 34.76 -6.78 -13.14
CA ASN A 232 33.98 -7.94 -12.63
C ASN A 232 34.40 -8.60 -11.28
N LYS A 233 35.04 -7.89 -10.37
CA LYS A 233 35.55 -8.43 -9.09
C LYS A 233 34.53 -8.40 -7.94
N TYR A 234 33.34 -7.87 -8.14
CA TYR A 234 32.39 -7.66 -7.05
C TYR A 234 31.43 -8.83 -6.86
N PHE A 235 31.13 -9.12 -5.59
CA PHE A 235 30.30 -10.21 -5.11
C PHE A 235 28.96 -10.36 -5.87
N PHE A 236 28.25 -9.26 -6.10
CA PHE A 236 26.96 -9.26 -6.81
C PHE A 236 27.07 -9.54 -8.31
N GLY A 237 28.16 -9.15 -8.98
CA GLY A 237 28.37 -9.40 -10.41
C GLY A 237 28.35 -10.89 -10.76
N LYS A 238 28.95 -11.74 -9.91
CA LYS A 238 28.97 -13.20 -10.08
C LYS A 238 27.58 -13.86 -9.98
N PHE A 239 26.67 -13.29 -9.17
CA PHE A 239 25.30 -13.79 -9.06
C PHE A 239 24.43 -13.34 -10.24
N GLN A 240 24.68 -12.15 -10.76
CA GLN A 240 23.98 -11.60 -11.92
C GLN A 240 24.34 -12.33 -13.20
N GLU A 241 25.63 -12.62 -13.45
CA GLU A 241 26.08 -13.42 -14.59
C GLU A 241 25.41 -14.80 -14.65
N ARG A 242 25.01 -15.33 -13.49
CA ARG A 242 24.29 -16.61 -13.38
C ARG A 242 22.78 -16.49 -13.54
N GLY A 243 22.24 -15.30 -13.86
CA GLY A 243 20.80 -15.05 -13.94
C GLY A 243 20.03 -15.25 -12.64
N LYS A 244 20.72 -15.28 -11.48
CA LYS A 244 20.14 -15.63 -10.18
C LYS A 244 19.63 -14.42 -9.40
N ILE A 245 19.94 -13.20 -9.81
CA ILE A 245 19.55 -11.97 -9.09
C ILE A 245 19.00 -10.95 -10.09
N ASP A 246 17.77 -10.53 -9.83
CA ASP A 246 17.14 -9.39 -10.51
C ASP A 246 17.51 -8.09 -9.78
N ASN A 247 18.12 -7.16 -10.49
CA ASN A 247 18.56 -5.88 -9.96
C ASN A 247 17.39 -5.03 -9.46
N TRP A 248 16.26 -5.11 -10.18
CA TRP A 248 15.04 -4.40 -9.79
C TRP A 248 14.53 -4.89 -8.46
N LYS A 249 14.58 -6.22 -8.24
CA LYS A 249 14.21 -6.83 -6.97
C LYS A 249 15.13 -6.42 -5.82
N ILE A 250 16.44 -6.33 -6.04
CA ILE A 250 17.36 -5.83 -5.01
C ILE A 250 16.96 -4.43 -4.56
N MET A 251 16.63 -3.55 -5.49
CA MET A 251 16.15 -2.20 -5.20
C MET A 251 14.84 -2.24 -4.42
N GLU A 252 13.87 -3.02 -4.87
CA GLU A 252 12.56 -3.12 -4.22
C GLU A 252 12.68 -3.64 -2.78
N PHE A 253 13.37 -4.75 -2.57
CA PHE A 253 13.61 -5.33 -1.25
C PHE A 253 14.35 -4.34 -0.32
N SER A 254 15.41 -3.72 -0.80
CA SER A 254 16.19 -2.78 0.00
C SER A 254 15.40 -1.53 0.35
N TYR A 255 14.56 -1.03 -0.57
CA TYR A 255 13.74 0.14 -0.30
C TYR A 255 12.64 -0.15 0.73
N GLY A 256 11.99 -1.30 0.65
CA GLY A 256 11.01 -1.73 1.66
C GLY A 256 11.61 -1.78 3.06
N ALA A 257 12.80 -2.36 3.19
CA ALA A 257 13.50 -2.42 4.47
C ALA A 257 13.94 -1.02 4.96
N LEU A 258 14.66 -0.27 4.15
CA LEU A 258 15.24 1.02 4.54
C LEU A 258 14.17 2.09 4.79
N GLY A 259 13.12 2.13 3.97
CA GLY A 259 12.02 3.07 4.14
C GLY A 259 11.24 2.82 5.45
N SER A 260 10.94 1.57 5.77
CA SER A 260 10.24 1.22 7.01
C SER A 260 11.10 1.35 8.27
N LEU A 261 12.41 1.24 8.15
CA LEU A 261 13.34 1.34 9.28
C LEU A 261 13.17 2.64 10.09
N GLY A 262 13.00 3.78 9.41
CA GLY A 262 12.80 5.05 10.12
C GLY A 262 11.50 5.07 10.90
N ILE A 263 10.41 4.57 10.34
CA ILE A 263 9.12 4.49 11.04
C ILE A 263 9.25 3.59 12.28
N LEU A 264 9.92 2.45 12.16
CA LEU A 264 10.22 1.56 13.30
C LEU A 264 11.03 2.27 14.38
N ILE A 265 12.11 2.96 14.00
CA ILE A 265 12.93 3.74 14.93
C ILE A 265 12.07 4.80 15.63
N GLY A 266 11.28 5.57 14.89
CA GLY A 266 10.37 6.56 15.43
C GLY A 266 9.38 5.96 16.43
N PHE A 267 8.77 4.85 16.07
CA PHE A 267 7.79 4.13 16.90
C PHE A 267 8.39 3.61 18.21
N PHE A 268 9.43 2.78 18.10
CA PHE A 268 10.02 2.16 19.28
C PHE A 268 10.83 3.12 20.17
N SER A 269 11.38 4.19 19.62
CA SER A 269 12.02 5.25 20.42
C SER A 269 11.02 6.17 21.14
N SER A 270 9.72 6.08 20.82
CA SER A 270 8.63 6.81 21.49
C SER A 270 7.88 5.96 22.51
N ARG A 271 8.51 4.94 23.04
CA ARG A 271 7.92 3.91 23.88
C ARG A 271 7.25 4.47 25.14
N SER A 272 7.84 5.46 25.78
CA SER A 272 7.25 6.12 26.95
C SER A 272 5.92 6.81 26.63
N ILE A 273 5.84 7.43 25.43
CA ILE A 273 4.62 8.07 24.94
C ILE A 273 3.56 7.01 24.64
N LEU A 274 3.95 5.88 24.01
CA LEU A 274 3.03 4.76 23.74
C LEU A 274 2.43 4.19 25.04
N PHE A 275 3.21 4.04 26.10
CA PHE A 275 2.69 3.57 27.39
C PHE A 275 1.68 4.55 28.01
N SER A 276 1.86 5.86 27.82
CA SER A 276 0.84 6.82 28.27
C SER A 276 -0.46 6.67 27.49
N TYR A 277 -0.38 6.39 26.18
CA TYR A 277 -1.56 6.13 25.37
C TYR A 277 -2.30 4.86 25.78
N TYR A 278 -1.58 3.79 26.12
CA TYR A 278 -2.19 2.55 26.59
C TYR A 278 -3.00 2.75 27.87
N ARG A 279 -2.49 3.54 28.83
CA ARG A 279 -3.24 3.90 30.04
C ARG A 279 -4.51 4.69 29.72
N VAL A 280 -4.46 5.59 28.76
CA VAL A 280 -5.63 6.36 28.33
C VAL A 280 -6.67 5.45 27.67
N ILE A 281 -6.24 4.51 26.84
CA ILE A 281 -7.12 3.54 26.19
C ILE A 281 -7.79 2.63 27.24
N GLU A 282 -7.04 2.16 28.22
CA GLU A 282 -7.56 1.37 29.34
C GLU A 282 -8.55 2.19 30.19
N PHE A 283 -8.22 3.44 30.51
CA PHE A 283 -9.09 4.34 31.26
C PHE A 283 -10.41 4.64 30.51
N ASN A 284 -10.35 4.85 29.22
CA ASN A 284 -11.52 5.13 28.38
C ASN A 284 -12.35 3.87 28.04
N GLY A 285 -11.95 2.69 28.51
CA GLY A 285 -12.65 1.43 28.25
C GLY A 285 -12.52 0.92 26.81
N GLY A 286 -11.54 1.43 26.03
CA GLY A 286 -11.25 0.94 24.69
C GLY A 286 -10.76 2.00 23.71
N LEU A 287 -10.39 1.54 22.52
CA LEU A 287 -9.98 2.40 21.42
C LEU A 287 -11.18 3.20 20.89
N TRP A 288 -10.95 4.47 20.57
CA TRP A 288 -11.91 5.41 19.96
C TRP A 288 -13.21 5.63 20.77
N SER A 289 -13.32 5.15 22.00
CA SER A 289 -14.57 5.29 22.78
C SER A 289 -15.10 6.74 22.85
N PRO A 290 -14.26 7.79 22.93
CA PRO A 290 -14.73 9.18 22.88
C PRO A 290 -15.30 9.61 21.53
N LEU A 291 -14.94 8.92 20.44
CA LEU A 291 -15.36 9.23 19.06
C LEU A 291 -16.54 8.36 18.60
N SER A 292 -16.76 7.20 19.24
CA SER A 292 -17.74 6.20 18.83
C SER A 292 -19.18 6.70 18.85
N GLY A 293 -19.53 7.58 19.79
CA GLY A 293 -20.89 8.10 19.93
C GLY A 293 -21.46 8.84 18.70
N ILE A 294 -20.63 9.18 17.72
CA ILE A 294 -21.06 9.78 16.46
C ILE A 294 -21.65 8.70 15.53
N PHE A 295 -21.05 7.53 15.52
CA PHE A 295 -21.50 6.42 14.68
C PHE A 295 -22.75 5.75 15.21
N ASP A 296 -22.92 5.73 16.54
CA ASP A 296 -24.11 5.17 17.20
C ASP A 296 -25.38 5.96 16.89
N ARG A 297 -25.25 7.27 16.60
CA ARG A 297 -26.41 8.15 16.35
C ARG A 297 -26.96 8.07 14.91
N PHE A 298 -26.14 7.72 13.92
CA PHE A 298 -26.49 7.89 12.51
C PHE A 298 -26.33 6.63 11.65
N ASP A 299 -25.91 5.50 12.24
CA ASP A 299 -25.50 4.32 11.47
C ASP A 299 -24.56 4.68 10.27
N LEU A 300 -23.68 5.64 10.54
CA LEU A 300 -22.79 6.21 9.53
C LEU A 300 -21.90 5.14 8.91
N SER A 301 -21.61 4.08 9.64
CA SER A 301 -20.84 2.94 9.14
C SER A 301 -21.57 2.21 8.00
N ALA A 302 -22.88 2.03 8.11
CA ALA A 302 -23.70 1.43 7.06
C ALA A 302 -23.76 2.33 5.83
N VAL A 303 -23.96 3.66 6.01
CA VAL A 303 -23.98 4.63 4.91
C VAL A 303 -22.65 4.65 4.18
N LEU A 304 -21.55 4.69 4.90
CA LEU A 304 -20.20 4.68 4.30
C LEU A 304 -19.89 3.35 3.63
N SER A 305 -20.31 2.22 4.20
CA SER A 305 -20.17 0.90 3.56
C SER A 305 -21.00 0.81 2.28
N ALA A 306 -22.22 1.33 2.28
CA ALA A 306 -23.06 1.39 1.09
C ALA A 306 -22.44 2.27 0.00
N LEU A 307 -21.89 3.43 0.36
CA LEU A 307 -21.16 4.30 -0.57
C LEU A 307 -19.96 3.55 -1.19
N TRP A 308 -19.21 2.81 -0.38
CA TRP A 308 -18.07 2.01 -0.83
C TRP A 308 -18.48 0.91 -1.81
N ILE A 309 -19.52 0.16 -1.48
CA ILE A 309 -20.08 -0.86 -2.38
C ILE A 309 -20.47 -0.23 -3.71
N THR A 310 -21.12 0.93 -3.66
CA THR A 310 -21.53 1.67 -4.85
C THR A 310 -20.32 2.05 -5.71
N LEU A 311 -19.23 2.56 -5.12
CA LEU A 311 -18.00 2.92 -5.84
C LEU A 311 -17.34 1.69 -6.48
N ILE A 312 -17.27 0.56 -5.77
CA ILE A 312 -16.72 -0.70 -6.29
C ILE A 312 -17.57 -1.21 -7.46
N VAL A 313 -18.91 -1.16 -7.33
CA VAL A 313 -19.82 -1.57 -8.40
C VAL A 313 -19.68 -0.67 -9.62
N LEU A 314 -19.57 0.63 -9.44
CA LEU A 314 -19.35 1.59 -10.54
C LEU A 314 -18.03 1.33 -11.27
N ASP A 315 -16.97 1.01 -10.54
CA ASP A 315 -15.68 0.67 -11.15
C ASP A 315 -15.75 -0.67 -11.89
N ALA A 316 -16.36 -1.69 -11.31
CA ALA A 316 -16.60 -2.97 -11.97
C ALA A 316 -17.43 -2.81 -13.26
N LEU A 317 -18.48 -2.00 -13.22
CA LEU A 317 -19.30 -1.67 -14.40
C LEU A 317 -18.47 -0.95 -15.46
N HIS A 318 -17.59 -0.01 -15.08
CA HIS A 318 -16.70 0.67 -16.01
C HIS A 318 -15.82 -0.32 -16.79
N HIS A 319 -15.30 -1.34 -16.12
CA HIS A 319 -14.48 -2.38 -16.77
C HIS A 319 -15.29 -3.35 -17.63
N CYS A 320 -16.59 -3.50 -17.38
CA CYS A 320 -17.49 -4.33 -18.18
C CYS A 320 -17.99 -3.63 -19.45
N ILE A 321 -17.94 -2.30 -19.52
CA ILE A 321 -18.42 -1.53 -20.67
C ILE A 321 -17.32 -1.46 -21.73
N LYS A 322 -17.62 -1.95 -22.93
CA LYS A 322 -16.63 -2.03 -24.04
C LYS A 322 -16.09 -0.66 -24.49
N ASN A 323 -16.93 0.39 -24.43
CA ASN A 323 -16.54 1.77 -24.77
C ASN A 323 -17.26 2.73 -23.78
N PRO A 324 -16.72 2.91 -22.58
CA PRO A 324 -17.34 3.81 -21.61
C PRO A 324 -17.26 5.26 -22.10
N SER A 325 -18.29 6.06 -21.81
CA SER A 325 -18.26 7.48 -22.14
C SER A 325 -17.10 8.18 -21.41
N GLU A 326 -16.51 9.19 -22.03
CA GLU A 326 -15.40 9.95 -21.43
C GLU A 326 -15.77 10.54 -20.06
N LYS A 327 -17.04 11.01 -19.91
CA LYS A 327 -17.55 11.53 -18.65
C LYS A 327 -17.59 10.46 -17.56
N PHE A 328 -18.03 9.24 -17.91
CA PHE A 328 -18.09 8.11 -16.97
C PHE A 328 -16.67 7.66 -16.59
N SER A 329 -15.77 7.55 -17.56
CA SER A 329 -14.36 7.22 -17.29
C SER A 329 -13.67 8.25 -16.39
N ARG A 330 -13.92 9.54 -16.62
CA ARG A 330 -13.40 10.61 -15.75
C ARG A 330 -13.97 10.52 -14.33
N LEU A 331 -15.29 10.27 -14.19
CA LEU A 331 -15.91 10.10 -12.88
C LEU A 331 -15.30 8.92 -12.11
N VAL A 332 -15.20 7.78 -12.75
CA VAL A 332 -14.60 6.58 -12.14
C VAL A 332 -13.15 6.84 -11.73
N THR A 333 -12.33 7.44 -12.59
CA THR A 333 -10.94 7.78 -12.27
C THR A 333 -10.84 8.77 -11.10
N LEU A 334 -11.74 9.73 -11.00
CA LEU A 334 -11.80 10.70 -9.89
C LEU A 334 -12.19 10.03 -8.58
N CYS A 335 -13.16 9.10 -8.63
CA CYS A 335 -13.58 8.33 -7.46
C CYS A 335 -12.53 7.31 -7.04
N ARG A 336 -11.88 6.68 -8.02
CA ARG A 336 -11.02 5.51 -7.85
C ARG A 336 -9.81 5.76 -6.95
N ARG A 337 -9.04 6.79 -7.18
CA ARG A 337 -7.72 6.95 -6.53
C ARG A 337 -7.77 7.77 -5.23
N PRO A 338 -8.19 9.04 -5.23
CA PRO A 338 -8.13 9.82 -4.00
C PRO A 338 -9.26 9.48 -3.01
N LEU A 339 -10.51 9.31 -3.47
CA LEU A 339 -11.63 9.07 -2.56
C LEU A 339 -11.52 7.74 -1.82
N PHE A 340 -10.98 6.71 -2.46
CA PHE A 340 -10.77 5.42 -1.81
C PHE A 340 -9.83 5.55 -0.62
N SER A 341 -8.62 6.01 -0.85
CA SER A 341 -7.61 6.12 0.19
C SER A 341 -8.05 7.06 1.33
N TYR A 342 -8.65 8.20 0.99
CA TYR A 342 -9.13 9.18 1.98
C TYR A 342 -10.30 8.64 2.80
N SER A 343 -11.23 7.91 2.19
CA SER A 343 -12.37 7.34 2.92
C SER A 343 -11.95 6.22 3.86
N VAL A 344 -11.02 5.34 3.45
CA VAL A 344 -10.45 4.33 4.34
C VAL A 344 -9.78 4.99 5.54
N LEU A 345 -8.94 5.99 5.31
CA LEU A 345 -8.27 6.71 6.40
C LEU A 345 -9.28 7.38 7.32
N CYS A 346 -10.31 8.03 6.78
CA CYS A 346 -11.37 8.63 7.59
C CYS A 346 -12.05 7.61 8.49
N LEU A 347 -12.49 6.48 7.92
CA LEU A 347 -13.15 5.40 8.65
C LEU A 347 -12.25 4.80 9.74
N CYS A 348 -10.98 4.53 9.40
CA CYS A 348 -10.03 3.97 10.35
C CYS A 348 -9.74 4.91 11.51
N LEU A 349 -9.47 6.17 11.22
CA LEU A 349 -9.08 7.17 12.22
C LEU A 349 -10.25 7.59 13.12
N LEU A 350 -11.50 7.48 12.64
CA LEU A 350 -12.71 7.70 13.42
C LEU A 350 -13.17 6.46 14.19
N GLY A 351 -12.51 5.31 14.00
CA GLY A 351 -12.81 4.08 14.71
C GLY A 351 -14.04 3.32 14.22
N ALA A 352 -14.48 3.59 13.00
CA ALA A 352 -15.52 2.81 12.32
C ALA A 352 -14.97 1.41 11.92
N LYS A 353 -14.71 0.55 12.91
CA LYS A 353 -13.95 -0.69 12.78
C LYS A 353 -14.49 -1.61 11.67
N GLN A 354 -15.78 -1.86 11.67
CA GLN A 354 -16.42 -2.75 10.69
C GLN A 354 -16.33 -2.20 9.27
N ALA A 355 -16.63 -0.91 9.09
CA ALA A 355 -16.53 -0.24 7.81
C ALA A 355 -15.07 -0.13 7.34
N ALA A 356 -14.12 0.10 8.25
CA ALA A 356 -12.70 0.17 7.94
C ALA A 356 -12.14 -1.20 7.51
N VAL A 357 -12.51 -2.26 8.19
CA VAL A 357 -12.15 -3.64 7.82
C VAL A 357 -12.76 -3.97 6.46
N PHE A 358 -14.05 -3.75 6.28
CA PHE A 358 -14.73 -3.97 5.01
C PHE A 358 -14.06 -3.20 3.85
N ALA A 359 -13.80 -1.90 4.04
CA ALA A 359 -13.20 -1.06 3.03
C ALA A 359 -11.77 -1.53 2.67
N SER A 360 -10.98 -1.94 3.67
CA SER A 360 -9.62 -2.44 3.46
C SER A 360 -9.61 -3.75 2.68
N PHE A 361 -10.49 -4.67 3.04
CA PHE A 361 -10.66 -5.93 2.31
C PHE A 361 -11.09 -5.70 0.88
N SER A 362 -12.11 -4.87 0.68
CA SER A 362 -12.61 -4.53 -0.64
C SER A 362 -11.52 -3.90 -1.50
N LEU A 363 -10.70 -3.02 -0.91
CA LEU A 363 -9.61 -2.36 -1.59
C LEU A 363 -8.51 -3.34 -2.01
N LEU A 364 -8.08 -4.23 -1.12
CA LEU A 364 -7.06 -5.25 -1.40
C LEU A 364 -7.53 -6.26 -2.44
N LEU A 365 -8.75 -6.74 -2.31
CA LEU A 365 -9.37 -7.64 -3.28
C LEU A 365 -9.50 -6.98 -4.65
N TRP A 366 -10.02 -5.77 -4.68
CA TRP A 366 -10.21 -5.03 -5.89
C TRP A 366 -8.88 -4.73 -6.60
N ALA A 367 -7.86 -4.29 -5.86
CA ALA A 367 -6.53 -4.07 -6.41
C ALA A 367 -5.95 -5.35 -7.02
N GLY A 368 -6.09 -6.50 -6.33
CA GLY A 368 -5.65 -7.79 -6.84
C GLY A 368 -6.37 -8.23 -8.11
N VAL A 369 -7.69 -8.06 -8.14
CA VAL A 369 -8.50 -8.42 -9.31
C VAL A 369 -8.22 -7.50 -10.48
N GLU A 370 -8.12 -6.20 -10.26
CA GLU A 370 -7.87 -5.24 -11.32
C GLU A 370 -6.53 -5.48 -12.01
N GLU A 371 -5.46 -5.64 -11.25
CA GLU A 371 -4.14 -5.89 -11.81
C GLU A 371 -4.12 -7.23 -12.57
N PHE A 372 -4.74 -8.25 -12.01
CA PHE A 372 -4.88 -9.52 -12.71
C PHE A 372 -5.63 -9.37 -14.02
N CYS A 373 -6.70 -8.58 -14.06
CA CYS A 373 -7.46 -8.31 -15.26
C CYS A 373 -6.68 -7.47 -16.26
N PHE A 374 -5.95 -6.46 -15.80
CA PHE A 374 -5.18 -5.54 -16.65
C PHE A 374 -3.96 -6.22 -17.29
N VAL A 375 -3.16 -6.92 -16.49
CA VAL A 375 -1.92 -7.57 -16.94
C VAL A 375 -2.20 -8.87 -17.67
N SER A 376 -3.24 -9.54 -17.31
CA SER A 376 -3.49 -10.90 -17.72
C SER A 376 -4.50 -11.07 -18.86
N LEU A 377 -5.41 -10.14 -19.19
CA LEU A 377 -6.46 -10.37 -20.19
C LEU A 377 -6.26 -9.54 -21.48
N PRO A 378 -6.28 -10.16 -22.68
CA PRO A 378 -6.38 -9.40 -23.92
C PRO A 378 -7.66 -8.56 -23.89
N GLN A 379 -7.60 -7.34 -24.41
CA GLN A 379 -8.69 -6.35 -24.41
C GLN A 379 -10.05 -6.87 -24.92
N GLU A 380 -10.06 -8.00 -25.63
CA GLU A 380 -11.30 -8.58 -26.17
C GLU A 380 -12.10 -9.46 -25.18
N LYS A 381 -11.57 -9.75 -23.98
CA LYS A 381 -12.20 -10.71 -23.01
C LYS A 381 -12.54 -10.14 -21.64
N TYR A 382 -12.91 -8.87 -21.56
CA TYR A 382 -13.34 -8.21 -20.31
C TYR A 382 -14.56 -8.89 -19.62
N LYS A 383 -15.29 -9.75 -20.32
CA LYS A 383 -16.49 -10.43 -19.79
C LYS A 383 -16.20 -11.33 -18.58
N TYR A 384 -15.01 -11.95 -18.53
CA TYR A 384 -14.62 -12.81 -17.41
C TYR A 384 -14.05 -12.01 -16.21
N SER A 385 -13.51 -10.83 -16.45
CA SER A 385 -13.00 -9.98 -15.39
C SER A 385 -14.13 -9.45 -14.49
N GLY A 386 -15.24 -9.00 -15.08
CA GLY A 386 -16.40 -8.56 -14.33
C GLY A 386 -17.00 -9.64 -13.44
N ILE A 387 -17.01 -10.91 -13.90
CA ILE A 387 -17.47 -12.05 -13.08
C ILE A 387 -16.51 -12.32 -11.94
N ALA A 388 -15.20 -12.30 -12.18
CA ALA A 388 -14.20 -12.50 -11.13
C ALA A 388 -14.27 -11.39 -10.07
N VAL A 389 -14.36 -10.12 -10.50
CA VAL A 389 -14.57 -8.97 -9.59
C VAL A 389 -15.88 -9.15 -8.81
N GLY A 390 -16.97 -9.49 -9.48
CA GLY A 390 -18.27 -9.70 -8.84
C GLY A 390 -18.24 -10.81 -7.78
N ILE A 391 -17.61 -11.93 -8.06
CA ILE A 391 -17.46 -13.04 -7.09
C ILE A 391 -16.59 -12.62 -5.91
N SER A 392 -15.44 -11.99 -6.15
CA SER A 392 -14.52 -11.57 -5.10
C SER A 392 -15.15 -10.50 -4.19
N VAL A 393 -15.82 -9.52 -4.78
CA VAL A 393 -16.58 -8.50 -4.02
C VAL A 393 -17.71 -9.13 -3.23
N SER A 394 -18.49 -10.04 -3.83
CA SER A 394 -19.58 -10.72 -3.15
C SER A 394 -19.12 -11.56 -1.97
N LEU A 395 -18.01 -12.32 -2.13
CA LEU A 395 -17.40 -13.08 -1.04
C LEU A 395 -16.92 -12.17 0.08
N THR A 396 -16.27 -11.05 -0.25
CA THR A 396 -15.81 -10.07 0.74
C THR A 396 -16.98 -9.44 1.48
N VAL A 397 -18.04 -9.05 0.77
CA VAL A 397 -19.27 -8.50 1.37
C VAL A 397 -19.90 -9.53 2.32
N ILE A 398 -20.08 -10.76 1.87
CA ILE A 398 -20.68 -11.83 2.68
C ILE A 398 -19.84 -12.06 3.96
N LEU A 399 -18.53 -12.22 3.83
CA LEU A 399 -17.64 -12.48 4.96
C LEU A 399 -17.53 -11.29 5.92
N SER A 400 -17.60 -10.06 5.42
CA SER A 400 -17.56 -8.86 6.24
C SER A 400 -18.90 -8.57 6.96
N LEU A 401 -20.03 -8.94 6.33
CA LEU A 401 -21.36 -8.78 6.92
C LEU A 401 -21.74 -9.93 7.86
N LEU A 402 -21.09 -11.09 7.76
CA LEU A 402 -21.43 -12.26 8.55
C LEU A 402 -21.43 -11.96 10.07
N PRO A 403 -20.42 -11.25 10.66
CA PRO A 403 -20.45 -10.86 12.06
C PRO A 403 -21.61 -9.93 12.42
N VAL A 404 -21.94 -9.02 11.51
CA VAL A 404 -23.03 -8.02 11.72
C VAL A 404 -24.39 -8.74 11.73
N VAL A 405 -24.61 -9.65 10.79
CA VAL A 405 -25.91 -10.36 10.63
C VAL A 405 -26.10 -11.42 11.69
N THR A 406 -25.03 -12.12 12.06
CA THR A 406 -25.12 -13.23 13.05
C THR A 406 -25.02 -12.77 14.50
N GLY A 407 -24.61 -11.52 14.75
CA GLY A 407 -24.32 -11.02 16.10
C GLY A 407 -23.15 -11.74 16.78
N ILE A 408 -22.43 -12.60 16.07
CA ILE A 408 -21.28 -13.33 16.60
C ILE A 408 -20.07 -12.43 16.56
N SER A 409 -19.55 -12.03 17.73
CA SER A 409 -18.25 -11.35 17.81
C SER A 409 -17.15 -12.39 17.58
N TYR A 410 -16.55 -12.35 16.41
CA TYR A 410 -15.33 -13.12 16.18
C TYR A 410 -14.15 -12.42 16.85
N GLY A 411 -13.41 -13.14 17.66
CA GLY A 411 -12.13 -12.63 18.16
C GLY A 411 -11.17 -12.34 16.98
N TYR A 412 -10.21 -11.44 17.21
CA TYR A 412 -9.25 -11.02 16.16
C TYR A 412 -8.54 -12.19 15.46
N LYS A 413 -8.26 -13.30 16.19
CA LYS A 413 -7.66 -14.52 15.62
C LYS A 413 -8.58 -15.17 14.57
N ALA A 414 -9.88 -15.29 14.86
CA ALA A 414 -10.85 -15.86 13.91
C ALA A 414 -11.03 -14.94 12.69
N THR A 415 -11.12 -13.64 12.88
CA THR A 415 -11.19 -12.66 11.77
C THR A 415 -9.97 -12.77 10.87
N PHE A 416 -8.78 -12.92 11.45
CA PHE A 416 -7.54 -13.12 10.68
C PHE A 416 -7.55 -14.43 9.87
N ILE A 417 -8.03 -15.53 10.47
CA ILE A 417 -8.14 -16.82 9.77
C ILE A 417 -9.11 -16.70 8.59
N ILE A 418 -10.28 -16.07 8.79
CA ILE A 418 -11.25 -15.83 7.72
C ILE A 418 -10.61 -15.02 6.58
N TYR A 419 -9.80 -14.01 6.93
CA TYR A 419 -9.06 -13.22 5.96
C TYR A 419 -8.09 -14.09 5.14
N CYS A 420 -7.25 -14.86 5.79
CA CYS A 420 -6.30 -15.73 5.11
C CYS A 420 -7.01 -16.75 4.20
N LEU A 421 -8.13 -17.31 4.64
CA LEU A 421 -8.93 -18.24 3.85
C LEU A 421 -9.54 -17.56 2.62
N SER A 422 -10.12 -16.37 2.78
CA SER A 422 -10.68 -15.59 1.67
C SER A 422 -9.62 -15.27 0.63
N TYR A 423 -8.46 -14.79 1.07
CA TYR A 423 -7.33 -14.50 0.20
C TYR A 423 -6.79 -15.76 -0.51
N PHE A 424 -6.74 -16.89 0.20
CA PHE A 424 -6.33 -18.17 -0.39
C PHE A 424 -7.29 -18.63 -1.48
N LEU A 425 -8.61 -18.58 -1.23
CA LEU A 425 -9.63 -18.94 -2.21
C LEU A 425 -9.58 -18.06 -3.45
N GLU A 426 -9.41 -16.73 -3.25
CA GLU A 426 -9.21 -15.79 -4.34
C GLU A 426 -7.95 -16.13 -5.14
N THR A 427 -6.84 -16.41 -4.46
CA THR A 427 -5.56 -16.78 -5.08
C THR A 427 -5.72 -18.03 -5.97
N VAL A 428 -6.41 -19.05 -5.49
CA VAL A 428 -6.71 -20.26 -6.28
C VAL A 428 -7.52 -19.92 -7.52
N PHE A 429 -8.62 -19.18 -7.33
CA PHE A 429 -9.53 -18.81 -8.43
C PHE A 429 -8.84 -18.01 -9.52
N LEU A 430 -8.12 -16.95 -9.14
CA LEU A 430 -7.39 -16.09 -10.08
C LEU A 430 -6.24 -16.84 -10.75
N SER A 431 -5.59 -17.75 -10.06
CA SER A 431 -4.52 -18.58 -10.64
C SER A 431 -5.04 -19.53 -11.69
N VAL A 432 -6.23 -20.13 -11.49
CA VAL A 432 -6.88 -20.98 -12.50
C VAL A 432 -7.24 -20.19 -13.75
N ILE A 433 -7.76 -18.96 -13.59
CA ILE A 433 -8.07 -18.06 -14.73
C ILE A 433 -6.78 -17.69 -15.45
N GLY A 434 -5.74 -17.33 -14.73
CA GLY A 434 -4.42 -16.99 -15.29
C GLY A 434 -3.81 -18.15 -16.08
N ALA A 435 -3.85 -19.35 -15.51
CA ALA A 435 -3.36 -20.56 -16.18
C ALA A 435 -4.07 -20.83 -17.49
N LYS A 436 -5.43 -20.80 -17.47
CA LYS A 436 -6.25 -21.00 -18.69
C LYS A 436 -5.88 -20.01 -19.78
N LYS A 437 -5.47 -18.83 -19.44
CA LYS A 437 -5.10 -17.78 -20.37
C LYS A 437 -3.69 -17.93 -20.90
N SER A 438 -2.73 -18.22 -20.04
CA SER A 438 -1.32 -18.41 -20.43
C SER A 438 -1.11 -19.69 -21.25
N LEU A 439 -2.01 -20.68 -21.10
CA LEU A 439 -1.91 -21.97 -21.75
C LEU A 439 -1.76 -21.92 -23.28
N PRO A 440 -2.53 -21.12 -24.05
CA PRO A 440 -2.36 -21.07 -25.50
C PRO A 440 -0.97 -20.57 -25.92
N LYS A 441 -0.43 -19.59 -25.21
CA LYS A 441 0.92 -19.05 -25.45
C LYS A 441 1.96 -20.10 -25.10
N TYR A 442 1.84 -20.73 -23.93
CA TYR A 442 2.76 -21.79 -23.51
C TYR A 442 2.81 -22.94 -24.50
N LEU A 443 1.66 -23.43 -24.99
CA LEU A 443 1.60 -24.49 -26.00
C LEU A 443 2.18 -24.05 -27.36
N SER A 444 2.11 -22.77 -27.71
CA SER A 444 2.75 -22.28 -28.93
C SER A 444 4.29 -22.25 -28.83
N GLU A 445 4.81 -22.03 -27.64
CA GLU A 445 6.25 -22.02 -27.34
C GLU A 445 6.79 -23.45 -27.10
N HIS A 446 5.93 -24.39 -26.69
CA HIS A 446 6.24 -25.78 -26.36
C HIS A 446 5.27 -26.72 -27.08
N PRO A 447 5.40 -26.91 -28.39
CA PRO A 447 4.43 -27.66 -29.20
C PRO A 447 4.28 -29.13 -28.77
N ASP A 448 5.31 -29.72 -28.19
CA ASP A 448 5.30 -31.12 -27.74
C ASP A 448 4.73 -31.31 -26.33
N ALA A 449 4.35 -30.22 -25.64
CA ALA A 449 3.84 -30.31 -24.29
C ALA A 449 2.42 -30.86 -24.23
N VAL A 450 2.19 -31.81 -23.32
CA VAL A 450 0.84 -32.31 -23.06
C VAL A 450 0.01 -31.20 -22.40
N ARG A 451 -1.18 -30.94 -22.93
CA ARG A 451 -2.04 -29.79 -22.52
C ARG A 451 -2.34 -29.78 -21.02
N THR A 452 -2.54 -30.94 -20.39
CA THR A 452 -2.76 -31.07 -18.95
C THR A 452 -1.52 -30.65 -18.15
N THR A 453 -0.35 -31.14 -18.51
CA THR A 453 0.92 -30.77 -17.86
C THR A 453 1.20 -29.28 -18.04
N ALA A 454 1.06 -28.75 -19.26
CA ALA A 454 1.21 -27.34 -19.56
C ALA A 454 0.24 -26.45 -18.72
N PHE A 455 -1.01 -26.89 -18.52
CA PHE A 455 -1.94 -26.19 -17.67
C PHE A 455 -1.47 -26.13 -16.19
N PHE A 456 -0.97 -27.25 -15.65
CA PHE A 456 -0.48 -27.28 -14.27
C PHE A 456 0.80 -26.48 -14.09
N GLU A 457 1.66 -26.38 -15.10
CA GLU A 457 2.84 -25.50 -15.07
C GLU A 457 2.43 -24.02 -15.07
N CYS A 458 1.50 -23.63 -15.94
CA CYS A 458 0.93 -22.28 -15.94
C CYS A 458 0.23 -21.95 -14.60
N LEU A 459 -0.49 -22.93 -14.03
CA LEU A 459 -1.13 -22.79 -12.72
C LEU A 459 -0.11 -22.61 -11.60
N GLY A 460 0.91 -23.45 -11.57
CA GLY A 460 1.98 -23.38 -10.58
C GLY A 460 2.72 -22.06 -10.60
N SER A 461 3.05 -21.56 -11.77
CA SER A 461 3.69 -20.25 -11.95
C SER A 461 2.82 -19.12 -11.41
N SER A 462 1.53 -19.07 -11.76
CA SER A 462 0.61 -18.05 -11.26
C SER A 462 0.33 -18.17 -9.76
N PHE A 463 0.20 -19.40 -9.26
CA PHE A 463 -0.11 -19.67 -7.84
C PHE A 463 1.06 -19.36 -6.92
N SER A 464 2.29 -19.71 -7.29
CA SER A 464 3.46 -19.55 -6.45
C SER A 464 3.70 -18.09 -6.05
N VAL A 465 3.54 -17.17 -7.00
CA VAL A 465 3.76 -15.74 -6.75
C VAL A 465 2.74 -15.21 -5.74
N LYS A 466 1.47 -15.59 -5.86
CA LYS A 466 0.41 -15.13 -4.93
C LYS A 466 0.51 -15.77 -3.56
N LEU A 467 0.99 -17.02 -3.48
CA LEU A 467 1.22 -17.70 -2.22
C LEU A 467 2.28 -16.97 -1.36
N HIS A 468 3.25 -16.32 -2.00
CA HIS A 468 4.25 -15.52 -1.30
C HIS A 468 3.63 -14.33 -0.54
N TYR A 469 2.55 -13.72 -1.04
CA TYR A 469 1.84 -12.65 -0.31
C TYR A 469 1.16 -13.19 0.94
N LEU A 470 0.46 -14.31 0.80
CA LEU A 470 -0.15 -14.97 1.96
C LEU A 470 0.91 -15.31 3.01
N PHE A 471 2.07 -15.79 2.56
CA PHE A 471 3.19 -16.09 3.44
C PHE A 471 3.70 -14.83 4.17
N CYS A 472 3.81 -13.69 3.50
CA CYS A 472 4.18 -12.41 4.13
C CYS A 472 3.18 -12.01 5.23
N ILE A 473 1.89 -12.13 4.95
CA ILE A 473 0.83 -11.81 5.92
C ILE A 473 0.90 -12.75 7.11
N VAL A 474 1.03 -14.05 6.86
CA VAL A 474 1.14 -15.07 7.92
C VAL A 474 2.42 -14.84 8.75
N LEU A 475 3.56 -14.58 8.11
CA LEU A 475 4.83 -14.33 8.82
C LEU A 475 4.74 -13.09 9.70
N SER A 476 4.14 -12.01 9.18
CA SER A 476 3.98 -10.75 9.94
C SER A 476 3.07 -10.89 11.15
N SER A 477 2.08 -11.78 11.05
CA SER A 477 1.10 -12.02 12.12
C SER A 477 1.42 -13.20 13.02
N ALA A 478 2.39 -14.06 12.65
CA ALA A 478 2.81 -15.19 13.48
C ALA A 478 3.09 -14.81 14.94
N PRO A 479 3.72 -13.66 15.25
CA PRO A 479 3.92 -13.23 16.63
C PRO A 479 2.64 -13.08 17.44
N MET A 480 1.50 -12.78 16.83
CA MET A 480 0.21 -12.72 17.54
C MET A 480 -0.20 -14.05 18.15
N PHE A 481 0.20 -15.15 17.51
CA PHE A 481 -0.15 -16.51 17.97
C PHE A 481 0.90 -17.09 18.92
N ILE A 482 2.16 -16.59 18.83
CA ILE A 482 3.28 -17.10 19.61
C ILE A 482 3.42 -16.34 20.93
N PHE A 483 3.18 -15.03 20.94
CA PHE A 483 3.44 -14.14 22.08
C PHE A 483 2.17 -13.56 22.73
N ALA A 484 1.00 -13.93 22.28
CA ALA A 484 -0.29 -13.65 22.90
C ALA A 484 -0.73 -14.79 23.80
#